data_ddea41a93024cb5da702aeef45a33826
#
_entry.id   ddea41a93024cb5da702aeef45a33826
#
_cell.length_a   1.000
_cell.length_b   1.000
_cell.length_c   1.000
_cell.angle_alpha   90.00
_cell.angle_beta   90.00
_cell.angle_gamma   90.00
#
_symmetry.space_group_name_H-M   'P 1'
#
loop_
_entity.id
_entity.type
_entity.pdbx_description
1 polymer ?
#
loop_
_entity_poly.entity_id
_entity_poly.type
_entity_poly.pdbx_seq_one_letter_code
_entity_poly.pdbx_strand_id
1 'polypeptide(L)'
;MINDGDCVLEVGGHIGYVTQIFEDLVGGNGLVYVAEPTPFSRYFLAKNVSSNTTILPIALSDVSGNMDFYIEEFGGFTNSLVSEFTETSSKWLKASQNKSVTEVKKIKVDVNTIDLVSKREGITPNFIKIDVEGAELSVLKGAEKTLLSVDALMVEISQDHEEIYELLYRKKFKAKKKNGNLLASHEHAGGNIFFYK
;
A
#
# COMPACT_ATOMS: atom_id res chain seq x y z
N MET A 1 -2.00 -12.17 -13.29
CA MET A 1 -1.35 -10.89 -12.91
C MET A 1 -0.10 -11.15 -12.07
N ILE A 2 -0.15 -12.06 -11.12
CA ILE A 2 1.04 -12.53 -10.39
C ILE A 2 1.30 -13.98 -10.80
N ASN A 3 2.57 -14.32 -11.09
CA ASN A 3 3.00 -15.64 -11.51
C ASN A 3 4.11 -16.17 -10.59
N ASP A 4 4.35 -17.46 -10.62
CA ASP A 4 5.50 -18.06 -9.93
C ASP A 4 6.81 -17.40 -10.40
N GLY A 5 7.68 -17.04 -9.46
CA GLY A 5 8.93 -16.33 -9.71
C GLY A 5 8.83 -14.80 -9.79
N ASP A 6 7.63 -14.22 -9.72
CA ASP A 6 7.47 -12.75 -9.74
C ASP A 6 8.01 -12.08 -8.47
N CYS A 7 8.29 -10.77 -8.60
CA CYS A 7 8.60 -9.89 -7.49
C CYS A 7 7.38 -9.01 -7.19
N VAL A 8 6.90 -9.07 -5.95
CA VAL A 8 5.78 -8.26 -5.46
C VAL A 8 6.29 -7.22 -4.47
N LEU A 9 5.83 -5.97 -4.61
CA LEU A 9 5.99 -4.94 -3.60
C LEU A 9 4.63 -4.63 -2.96
N GLU A 10 4.49 -4.89 -1.68
CA GLU A 10 3.33 -4.53 -0.88
C GLU A 10 3.60 -3.26 -0.07
N VAL A 11 2.76 -2.25 -0.23
CA VAL A 11 2.79 -1.01 0.53
C VAL A 11 1.59 -0.99 1.48
N GLY A 12 1.88 -1.03 2.78
CA GLY A 12 0.88 -1.26 3.83
C GLY A 12 0.64 -2.75 4.07
N GLY A 13 1.63 -3.42 4.69
CA GLY A 13 1.58 -4.86 4.96
C GLY A 13 0.81 -5.24 6.21
N HIS A 14 0.62 -4.27 7.13
CA HIS A 14 -0.02 -4.48 8.42
C HIS A 14 0.54 -5.72 9.14
N ILE A 15 -0.28 -6.68 9.54
CA ILE A 15 0.15 -7.93 10.21
C ILE A 15 0.49 -9.06 9.24
N GLY A 16 0.48 -8.82 7.91
CA GLY A 16 0.94 -9.79 6.91
C GLY A 16 -0.13 -10.71 6.33
N TYR A 17 -1.42 -10.43 6.55
CA TYR A 17 -2.50 -11.29 6.03
C TYR A 17 -2.50 -11.37 4.50
N VAL A 18 -2.35 -10.24 3.83
CA VAL A 18 -2.28 -10.19 2.35
C VAL A 18 -0.90 -10.62 1.85
N THR A 19 0.16 -10.33 2.62
CA THR A 19 1.53 -10.75 2.32
C THR A 19 1.64 -12.27 2.12
N GLN A 20 1.01 -13.08 2.97
CA GLN A 20 0.98 -14.54 2.84
C GLN A 20 0.34 -14.99 1.51
N ILE A 21 -0.71 -14.29 1.06
CA ILE A 21 -1.33 -14.60 -0.24
C ILE A 21 -0.33 -14.32 -1.37
N PHE A 22 0.43 -13.24 -1.27
CA PHE A 22 1.47 -12.94 -2.26
C PHE A 22 2.60 -13.97 -2.24
N GLU A 23 3.03 -14.44 -1.06
CA GLU A 23 4.02 -15.52 -0.95
C GLU A 23 3.56 -16.79 -1.67
N ASP A 24 2.31 -17.18 -1.46
CA ASP A 24 1.72 -18.35 -2.15
C ASP A 24 1.67 -18.15 -3.67
N LEU A 25 1.34 -16.94 -4.13
CA LEU A 25 1.21 -16.64 -5.56
C LEU A 25 2.55 -16.57 -6.29
N VAL A 26 3.59 -16.03 -5.64
CA VAL A 26 4.92 -15.92 -6.27
C VAL A 26 5.73 -17.23 -6.14
N GLY A 27 5.30 -18.14 -5.27
CA GLY A 27 5.97 -19.42 -5.05
C GLY A 27 7.36 -19.31 -4.46
N GLY A 28 8.06 -20.43 -4.38
CA GLY A 28 9.38 -20.50 -3.73
C GLY A 28 10.52 -19.78 -4.45
N ASN A 29 10.35 -19.41 -5.72
CA ASN A 29 11.33 -18.69 -6.52
C ASN A 29 11.05 -17.20 -6.60
N GLY A 30 9.87 -16.75 -6.17
CA GLY A 30 9.49 -15.35 -6.17
C GLY A 30 9.90 -14.64 -4.89
N LEU A 31 9.75 -13.31 -4.91
CA LEU A 31 10.13 -12.44 -3.81
C LEU A 31 8.98 -11.51 -3.45
N VAL A 32 8.79 -11.29 -2.16
CA VAL A 32 7.86 -10.29 -1.64
C VAL A 32 8.64 -9.24 -0.84
N TYR A 33 8.46 -7.99 -1.17
CA TYR A 33 8.93 -6.85 -0.37
C TYR A 33 7.70 -6.18 0.24
N VAL A 34 7.70 -5.99 1.55
CA VAL A 34 6.56 -5.40 2.25
C VAL A 34 6.99 -4.20 3.09
N ALA A 35 6.44 -3.04 2.79
CA ALA A 35 6.66 -1.82 3.56
C ALA A 35 5.57 -1.68 4.63
N GLU A 36 6.02 -1.64 5.90
CA GLU A 36 5.16 -1.43 7.07
C GLU A 36 5.89 -0.56 8.09
N PRO A 37 5.44 0.67 8.35
CA PRO A 37 6.16 1.60 9.23
C PRO A 37 5.97 1.32 10.72
N THR A 38 4.85 0.68 11.14
CA THR A 38 4.54 0.56 12.56
C THR A 38 5.24 -0.61 13.24
N PRO A 39 5.93 -0.40 14.38
CA PRO A 39 6.63 -1.48 15.07
C PRO A 39 5.69 -2.60 15.54
N PHE A 40 4.47 -2.25 15.96
CA PHE A 40 3.48 -3.20 16.42
C PHE A 40 3.06 -4.16 15.29
N SER A 41 2.66 -3.62 14.15
CA SER A 41 2.26 -4.46 13.01
C SER A 41 3.42 -5.31 12.50
N ARG A 42 4.64 -4.74 12.41
CA ARG A 42 5.83 -5.49 12.00
C ARG A 42 6.18 -6.66 12.92
N TYR A 43 5.91 -6.55 14.22
CA TYR A 43 6.14 -7.67 15.14
C TYR A 43 5.28 -8.90 14.77
N PHE A 44 4.04 -8.69 14.36
CA PHE A 44 3.18 -9.78 13.91
C PHE A 44 3.50 -10.19 12.47
N LEU A 45 3.71 -9.23 11.59
CA LEU A 45 4.12 -9.45 10.21
C LEU A 45 5.34 -10.40 10.14
N ALA A 46 6.40 -10.14 10.93
CA ALA A 46 7.59 -10.98 10.95
C ALA A 46 7.36 -12.42 11.44
N LYS A 47 6.23 -12.70 12.09
CA LYS A 47 5.85 -14.05 12.50
C LYS A 47 4.98 -14.76 11.47
N ASN A 48 4.35 -14.00 10.62
CA ASN A 48 3.37 -14.49 9.66
C ASN A 48 3.95 -14.73 8.26
N VAL A 49 5.14 -14.18 7.98
CA VAL A 49 5.77 -14.27 6.65
C VAL A 49 6.92 -15.27 6.62
N SER A 50 7.24 -15.76 5.44
CA SER A 50 8.29 -16.74 5.19
C SER A 50 9.62 -16.09 4.77
N SER A 51 10.62 -16.91 4.45
CA SER A 51 11.98 -16.44 4.15
C SER A 51 12.13 -15.72 2.81
N ASN A 52 11.14 -15.81 1.91
CA ASN A 52 11.15 -15.09 0.64
C ASN A 52 10.53 -13.69 0.74
N THR A 53 10.14 -13.27 1.95
CA THR A 53 9.64 -11.92 2.24
C THR A 53 10.69 -11.06 2.93
N THR A 54 10.92 -9.86 2.39
CA THR A 54 11.74 -8.81 3.01
C THR A 54 10.85 -7.71 3.57
N ILE A 55 10.94 -7.50 4.90
CA ILE A 55 10.17 -6.45 5.58
C ILE A 55 10.98 -5.15 5.58
N LEU A 56 10.40 -4.09 5.04
CA LEU A 56 10.94 -2.75 5.00
C LEU A 56 10.28 -1.91 6.11
N PRO A 57 11.02 -1.48 7.15
CA PRO A 57 10.48 -0.76 8.30
C PRO A 57 10.26 0.74 8.01
N ILE A 58 9.60 1.05 6.92
CA ILE A 58 9.42 2.41 6.39
C ILE A 58 7.99 2.62 5.89
N ALA A 59 7.54 3.86 5.85
CA ALA A 59 6.41 4.26 5.01
C ALA A 59 6.91 4.64 3.60
N LEU A 60 6.02 4.58 2.62
CA LEU A 60 6.30 5.00 1.26
C LEU A 60 5.46 6.22 0.89
N SER A 61 6.06 7.17 0.15
CA SER A 61 5.44 8.43 -0.25
C SER A 61 6.18 9.01 -1.47
N ASP A 62 5.92 10.27 -1.81
CA ASP A 62 6.61 11.02 -2.88
C ASP A 62 7.92 11.70 -2.43
N VAL A 63 8.23 11.65 -1.13
CA VAL A 63 9.44 12.24 -0.53
C VAL A 63 10.22 11.23 0.30
N SER A 64 11.46 11.55 0.63
CA SER A 64 12.30 10.79 1.56
C SER A 64 12.62 11.62 2.79
N GLY A 65 12.70 10.96 3.94
CA GLY A 65 13.05 11.60 5.20
C GLY A 65 12.33 10.96 6.39
N ASN A 66 11.98 11.77 7.37
CA ASN A 66 11.28 11.34 8.56
C ASN A 66 9.99 12.16 8.72
N MET A 67 8.85 11.49 8.78
CA MET A 67 7.53 12.13 8.83
C MET A 67 6.74 11.69 10.06
N ASP A 68 5.71 12.49 10.36
CA ASP A 68 4.69 12.12 11.33
C ASP A 68 3.81 11.02 10.74
N PHE A 69 3.53 10.00 11.53
CA PHE A 69 2.64 8.90 11.20
C PHE A 69 1.59 8.76 12.30
N TYR A 70 0.35 8.65 11.91
CA TYR A 70 -0.80 8.66 12.81
C TYR A 70 -1.29 7.25 13.03
N ILE A 71 -1.38 6.85 14.30
CA ILE A 71 -1.73 5.50 14.74
C ILE A 71 -3.05 5.55 15.50
N GLU A 72 -3.98 4.71 15.12
CA GLU A 72 -5.18 4.44 15.91
C GLU A 72 -4.98 3.21 16.81
N GLU A 73 -5.61 3.21 17.99
CA GLU A 73 -5.40 2.15 19.00
C GLU A 73 -6.25 0.88 18.77
N PHE A 74 -7.08 0.83 17.73
CA PHE A 74 -8.02 -0.26 17.48
C PHE A 74 -7.49 -1.39 16.56
N GLY A 75 -6.21 -1.62 16.53
CA GLY A 75 -5.61 -2.67 15.71
C GLY A 75 -4.81 -2.14 14.52
N GLY A 76 -4.76 -0.81 14.33
CA GLY A 76 -3.91 -0.19 13.33
C GLY A 76 -4.41 -0.28 11.89
N PHE A 77 -5.72 -0.54 11.71
CA PHE A 77 -6.32 -0.70 10.37
C PHE A 77 -6.38 0.60 9.57
N THR A 78 -6.39 1.75 10.25
CA THR A 78 -6.48 3.08 9.63
C THR A 78 -5.27 3.96 9.93
N ASN A 79 -4.12 3.34 10.18
CA ASN A 79 -2.87 4.04 10.39
C ASN A 79 -2.39 4.69 9.10
N SER A 80 -2.00 5.96 9.12
CA SER A 80 -1.70 6.73 7.92
C SER A 80 -0.66 7.82 8.12
N LEU A 81 -0.06 8.27 7.01
CA LEU A 81 0.66 9.55 6.93
C LEU A 81 -0.31 10.75 6.91
N VAL A 82 -1.61 10.52 6.68
CA VAL A 82 -2.65 11.55 6.58
C VAL A 82 -3.45 11.61 7.88
N SER A 83 -3.26 12.66 8.69
CA SER A 83 -3.92 12.82 10.00
C SER A 83 -5.44 12.82 9.91
N GLU A 84 -5.99 13.56 8.96
CA GLU A 84 -7.45 13.69 8.77
C GLU A 84 -8.12 12.36 8.46
N PHE A 85 -7.44 11.48 7.73
CA PHE A 85 -7.93 10.14 7.41
C PHE A 85 -8.04 9.29 8.68
N THR A 86 -6.95 9.19 9.46
CA THR A 86 -6.93 8.43 10.71
C THR A 86 -7.93 8.96 11.73
N GLU A 87 -8.05 10.29 11.87
CA GLU A 87 -9.00 10.91 12.78
C GLU A 87 -10.46 10.66 12.40
N THR A 88 -10.78 10.76 11.11
CA THR A 88 -12.14 10.53 10.60
C THR A 88 -12.53 9.06 10.75
N SER A 89 -11.66 8.15 10.36
CA SER A 89 -11.89 6.72 10.49
C SER A 89 -12.01 6.28 11.95
N SER A 90 -11.18 6.84 12.85
CA SER A 90 -11.29 6.61 14.29
C SER A 90 -12.62 7.07 14.85
N LYS A 91 -13.15 8.23 14.43
CA LYS A 91 -14.47 8.72 14.85
C LYS A 91 -15.59 7.79 14.38
N TRP A 92 -15.51 7.29 13.15
CA TRP A 92 -16.48 6.35 12.61
C TRP A 92 -16.47 5.00 13.36
N LEU A 93 -15.29 4.45 13.63
CA LEU A 93 -15.11 3.22 14.42
C LEU A 93 -15.69 3.35 15.83
N LYS A 94 -15.50 4.50 16.47
CA LYS A 94 -16.11 4.82 17.78
C LYS A 94 -17.64 4.77 17.74
N ALA A 95 -18.22 5.45 16.76
CA ALA A 95 -19.68 5.53 16.62
C ALA A 95 -20.30 4.14 16.40
N SER A 96 -19.63 3.27 15.63
CA SER A 96 -20.12 1.93 15.29
C SER A 96 -20.01 0.92 16.45
N GLN A 97 -19.04 1.11 17.38
CA GLN A 97 -18.74 0.15 18.45
C GLN A 97 -19.12 0.59 19.86
N ASN A 98 -19.71 1.79 20.01
CA ASN A 98 -20.13 2.35 21.31
C ASN A 98 -19.00 2.39 22.38
N LYS A 99 -17.74 2.62 21.97
CA LYS A 99 -16.55 2.66 22.83
C LYS A 99 -16.08 4.09 23.11
N SER A 100 -15.44 4.27 24.27
CA SER A 100 -14.80 5.52 24.68
C SER A 100 -13.67 5.93 23.73
N VAL A 101 -13.39 7.22 23.69
CA VAL A 101 -12.44 7.88 22.78
C VAL A 101 -11.11 7.16 22.70
N THR A 102 -10.71 6.67 21.52
CA THR A 102 -9.32 6.33 21.21
C THR A 102 -8.59 7.59 20.78
N GLU A 103 -7.49 7.88 21.42
CA GLU A 103 -6.58 8.94 20.99
C GLU A 103 -5.82 8.45 19.76
N VAL A 104 -5.76 9.30 18.74
CA VAL A 104 -4.82 9.09 17.62
C VAL A 104 -3.44 9.46 18.15
N LYS A 105 -2.54 8.48 18.17
CA LYS A 105 -1.15 8.70 18.54
C LYS A 105 -0.33 9.09 17.32
N LYS A 106 0.69 9.89 17.55
CA LYS A 106 1.63 10.31 16.53
C LYS A 106 3.01 9.77 16.84
N ILE A 107 3.63 9.13 15.86
CA ILE A 107 5.02 8.67 15.91
C ILE A 107 5.81 9.24 14.75
N LYS A 108 7.14 9.21 14.83
CA LYS A 108 8.01 9.47 13.69
C LYS A 108 8.35 8.16 13.01
N VAL A 109 8.27 8.15 11.68
CA VAL A 109 8.66 7.01 10.85
C VAL A 109 9.59 7.48 9.73
N ASP A 110 10.47 6.61 9.31
CA ASP A 110 11.26 6.82 8.11
C ASP A 110 10.35 6.67 6.88
N VAL A 111 10.51 7.59 5.93
CA VAL A 111 9.73 7.63 4.69
C VAL A 111 10.68 7.58 3.50
N ASN A 112 10.28 6.88 2.45
CA ASN A 112 11.04 6.81 1.21
C ASN A 112 10.12 6.75 0.00
N THR A 113 10.69 6.83 -1.20
CA THR A 113 9.92 6.65 -2.44
C THR A 113 10.08 5.21 -2.93
N ILE A 114 9.07 4.70 -3.67
CA ILE A 114 9.18 3.39 -4.32
C ILE A 114 10.40 3.33 -5.24
N ASP A 115 10.66 4.40 -6.00
CA ASP A 115 11.80 4.46 -6.91
C ASP A 115 13.15 4.31 -6.20
N LEU A 116 13.32 4.93 -5.03
CA LEU A 116 14.55 4.82 -4.25
C LEU A 116 14.69 3.46 -3.59
N VAL A 117 13.59 2.90 -3.07
CA VAL A 117 13.58 1.55 -2.49
C VAL A 117 13.90 0.52 -3.56
N SER A 118 13.25 0.56 -4.72
CA SER A 118 13.51 -0.35 -5.83
C SER A 118 14.98 -0.31 -6.26
N LYS A 119 15.55 0.88 -6.34
CA LYS A 119 16.98 1.05 -6.64
C LYS A 119 17.89 0.50 -5.54
N ARG A 120 17.59 0.75 -4.27
CA ARG A 120 18.40 0.33 -3.13
C ARG A 120 18.42 -1.18 -2.95
N GLU A 121 17.24 -1.79 -3.05
CA GLU A 121 17.06 -3.24 -2.91
C GLU A 121 17.40 -4.00 -4.21
N GLY A 122 17.64 -3.29 -5.32
CA GLY A 122 17.94 -3.91 -6.62
C GLY A 122 16.76 -4.68 -7.22
N ILE A 123 15.53 -4.23 -6.95
CA ILE A 123 14.31 -4.93 -7.38
C ILE A 123 13.58 -4.23 -8.51
N THR A 124 12.89 -5.03 -9.31
CA THR A 124 11.94 -4.57 -10.33
C THR A 124 10.61 -5.30 -10.09
N PRO A 125 9.68 -4.70 -9.33
CA PRO A 125 8.41 -5.35 -9.04
C PRO A 125 7.61 -5.60 -10.32
N ASN A 126 7.05 -6.82 -10.46
CA ASN A 126 6.05 -7.15 -11.47
C ASN A 126 4.67 -6.67 -11.03
N PHE A 127 4.39 -6.73 -9.73
CA PHE A 127 3.13 -6.32 -9.14
C PHE A 127 3.37 -5.42 -7.92
N ILE A 128 2.54 -4.37 -7.78
CA ILE A 128 2.54 -3.50 -6.59
C ILE A 128 1.12 -3.47 -5.99
N LYS A 129 1.00 -3.73 -4.67
CA LYS A 129 -0.22 -3.42 -3.91
C LYS A 129 0.01 -2.15 -3.12
N ILE A 130 -0.94 -1.21 -3.19
CA ILE A 130 -0.92 0.04 -2.41
C ILE A 130 -2.21 0.13 -1.62
N ASP A 131 -2.07 0.20 -0.30
CA ASP A 131 -3.17 0.24 0.66
C ASP A 131 -2.62 0.93 1.92
N VAL A 132 -2.72 2.26 1.94
CA VAL A 132 -2.02 3.15 2.90
C VAL A 132 -2.92 4.22 3.50
N GLU A 133 -4.23 3.99 3.37
CA GLU A 133 -5.23 4.76 4.09
C GLU A 133 -5.15 6.29 3.83
N GLY A 134 -5.29 6.65 2.54
CA GLY A 134 -5.37 8.04 2.09
C GLY A 134 -4.06 8.66 1.60
N ALA A 135 -2.95 7.91 1.55
CA ALA A 135 -1.67 8.39 1.00
C ALA A 135 -1.34 7.79 -0.38
N GLU A 136 -2.29 7.11 -1.04
CA GLU A 136 -2.09 6.33 -2.26
C GLU A 136 -1.50 7.18 -3.40
N LEU A 137 -2.01 8.41 -3.58
CA LEU A 137 -1.52 9.33 -4.61
C LEU A 137 -0.05 9.71 -4.39
N SER A 138 0.34 9.99 -3.15
CA SER A 138 1.74 10.31 -2.81
C SER A 138 2.65 9.12 -3.06
N VAL A 139 2.23 7.91 -2.70
CA VAL A 139 2.98 6.67 -2.99
C VAL A 139 3.18 6.49 -4.49
N LEU A 140 2.13 6.69 -5.29
CA LEU A 140 2.20 6.59 -6.76
C LEU A 140 3.11 7.66 -7.38
N LYS A 141 3.11 8.89 -6.87
CA LYS A 141 4.04 9.95 -7.28
C LYS A 141 5.50 9.58 -6.97
N GLY A 142 5.75 8.85 -5.89
CA GLY A 142 7.06 8.31 -5.54
C GLY A 142 7.52 7.10 -6.35
N ALA A 143 6.69 6.62 -7.31
CA ALA A 143 6.95 5.43 -8.12
C ALA A 143 7.13 5.72 -9.61
N GLU A 144 7.42 6.96 -10.00
CA GLU A 144 7.37 7.39 -11.41
C GLU A 144 8.20 6.53 -12.36
N LYS A 145 9.39 6.09 -11.94
CA LYS A 145 10.29 5.24 -12.75
C LYS A 145 9.87 3.78 -12.65
N THR A 146 9.59 3.30 -11.45
CA THR A 146 9.19 1.92 -11.19
C THR A 146 7.91 1.56 -11.94
N LEU A 147 6.95 2.47 -12.02
CA LEU A 147 5.70 2.31 -12.78
C LEU A 147 5.93 2.08 -14.30
N LEU A 148 7.10 2.38 -14.85
CA LEU A 148 7.39 2.10 -16.25
C LEU A 148 7.56 0.60 -16.53
N SER A 149 8.06 -0.17 -15.55
CA SER A 149 8.36 -1.60 -15.65
C SER A 149 7.31 -2.51 -15.00
N VAL A 150 6.47 -1.99 -14.12
CA VAL A 150 5.41 -2.75 -13.44
C VAL A 150 4.34 -3.19 -14.44
N ASP A 151 3.91 -4.46 -14.35
CA ASP A 151 2.88 -5.04 -15.21
C ASP A 151 1.46 -4.75 -14.69
N ALA A 152 1.27 -4.80 -13.36
CA ALA A 152 -0.03 -4.56 -12.75
C ALA A 152 0.10 -4.00 -11.33
N LEU A 153 -0.98 -3.31 -10.88
CA LEU A 153 -1.13 -2.79 -9.52
C LEU A 153 -2.50 -3.16 -8.94
N MET A 154 -2.58 -3.24 -7.64
CA MET A 154 -3.83 -3.10 -6.88
C MET A 154 -3.69 -1.85 -5.99
N VAL A 155 -4.62 -0.94 -6.11
CA VAL A 155 -4.66 0.28 -5.29
C VAL A 155 -6.00 0.34 -4.58
N GLU A 156 -5.99 0.48 -3.24
CA GLU A 156 -7.19 0.81 -2.49
C GLU A 156 -7.41 2.32 -2.52
N ILE A 157 -8.25 2.78 -3.43
CA ILE A 157 -8.48 4.20 -3.63
C ILE A 157 -9.53 4.70 -2.64
N SER A 158 -9.08 5.45 -1.63
CA SER A 158 -9.93 6.05 -0.61
C SER A 158 -10.22 7.53 -0.88
N GLN A 159 -9.31 8.24 -1.53
CA GLN A 159 -9.39 9.64 -1.93
C GLN A 159 -8.59 9.92 -3.20
N ASP A 160 -8.54 11.17 -3.68
CA ASP A 160 -7.77 11.61 -4.86
C ASP A 160 -8.05 10.77 -6.13
N HIS A 161 -9.28 10.34 -6.29
CA HIS A 161 -9.69 9.39 -7.34
C HIS A 161 -9.26 9.87 -8.73
N GLU A 162 -9.59 11.11 -9.08
CA GLU A 162 -9.32 11.66 -10.40
C GLU A 162 -7.82 11.68 -10.72
N GLU A 163 -7.01 12.20 -9.79
CA GLU A 163 -5.55 12.32 -9.94
C GLU A 163 -4.87 10.96 -10.04
N ILE A 164 -5.32 9.96 -9.27
CA ILE A 164 -4.78 8.59 -9.31
C ILE A 164 -5.05 7.97 -10.69
N TYR A 165 -6.29 8.06 -11.18
CA TYR A 165 -6.65 7.52 -12.47
C TYR A 165 -5.91 8.22 -13.61
N GLU A 166 -5.82 9.55 -13.59
CA GLU A 166 -5.07 10.31 -14.59
C GLU A 166 -3.59 9.93 -14.61
N LEU A 167 -2.95 9.79 -13.43
CA LEU A 167 -1.55 9.40 -13.32
C LEU A 167 -1.33 8.03 -13.97
N LEU A 168 -2.17 7.05 -13.63
CA LEU A 168 -2.01 5.68 -14.11
C LEU A 168 -2.39 5.53 -15.59
N TYR A 169 -3.42 6.23 -16.09
CA TYR A 169 -3.76 6.24 -17.52
C TYR A 169 -2.66 6.87 -18.38
N ARG A 170 -2.02 7.95 -17.90
CA ARG A 170 -0.83 8.52 -18.56
C ARG A 170 0.33 7.53 -18.65
N LYS A 171 0.45 6.61 -17.68
CA LYS A 171 1.42 5.50 -17.68
C LYS A 171 0.93 4.27 -18.47
N LYS A 172 -0.20 4.39 -19.22
CA LYS A 172 -0.81 3.36 -20.09
C LYS A 172 -1.43 2.17 -19.33
N PHE A 173 -1.73 2.30 -18.07
CA PHE A 173 -2.53 1.31 -17.36
C PHE A 173 -4.01 1.42 -17.76
N LYS A 174 -4.69 0.28 -17.72
CA LYS A 174 -6.15 0.14 -17.80
C LYS A 174 -6.66 -0.27 -16.43
N ALA A 175 -7.89 0.11 -16.09
CA ALA A 175 -8.48 -0.16 -14.78
C ALA A 175 -9.62 -1.19 -14.88
N LYS A 176 -9.73 -2.05 -13.83
CA LYS A 176 -10.86 -2.96 -13.63
C LYS A 176 -11.22 -3.07 -12.15
N LYS A 177 -12.50 -3.27 -11.86
CA LYS A 177 -13.00 -3.54 -10.51
C LYS A 177 -12.62 -4.95 -10.03
N LYS A 178 -12.71 -5.21 -8.72
CA LYS A 178 -12.49 -6.51 -8.08
C LYS A 178 -13.28 -7.66 -8.72
N ASN A 179 -14.49 -7.37 -9.22
CA ASN A 179 -15.33 -8.34 -9.93
C ASN A 179 -14.90 -8.61 -11.39
N GLY A 180 -13.80 -8.02 -11.86
CA GLY A 180 -13.29 -8.16 -13.22
C GLY A 180 -13.88 -7.20 -14.25
N ASN A 181 -14.91 -6.42 -13.90
CA ASN A 181 -15.50 -5.45 -14.84
C ASN A 181 -14.49 -4.35 -15.17
N LEU A 182 -14.31 -4.09 -16.46
CA LEU A 182 -13.49 -2.98 -16.94
C LEU A 182 -14.15 -1.66 -16.56
N LEU A 183 -13.31 -0.69 -16.18
CA LEU A 183 -13.73 0.69 -15.99
C LEU A 183 -13.47 1.49 -17.28
N ALA A 184 -14.46 2.25 -17.69
CA ALA A 184 -14.25 3.23 -18.76
C ALA A 184 -13.32 4.35 -18.26
N SER A 185 -12.60 5.01 -19.17
CA SER A 185 -11.61 6.03 -18.83
C SER A 185 -12.17 7.27 -18.09
N HIS A 186 -13.48 7.44 -18.07
CA HIS A 186 -14.17 8.51 -17.34
C HIS A 186 -14.77 8.04 -16.00
N GLU A 187 -14.68 6.75 -15.67
CA GLU A 187 -15.18 6.21 -14.41
C GLU A 187 -14.03 6.15 -13.39
N HIS A 188 -14.13 6.90 -12.31
CA HIS A 188 -13.15 6.96 -11.23
C HIS A 188 -13.75 6.33 -9.97
N ALA A 189 -13.80 5.02 -9.93
CA ALA A 189 -14.32 4.27 -8.78
C ALA A 189 -13.33 4.26 -7.61
N GLY A 190 -13.85 4.21 -6.38
CA GLY A 190 -13.07 3.99 -5.17
C GLY A 190 -12.99 2.51 -4.77
N GLY A 191 -12.27 2.24 -3.66
CA GLY A 191 -12.00 0.91 -3.15
C GLY A 191 -10.88 0.18 -3.90
N ASN A 192 -10.87 -1.14 -3.82
CA ASN A 192 -9.81 -1.95 -4.45
C ASN A 192 -9.95 -1.99 -5.98
N ILE A 193 -9.06 -1.32 -6.66
CA ILE A 193 -9.00 -1.23 -8.12
C ILE A 193 -7.72 -1.88 -8.63
N PHE A 194 -7.85 -2.67 -9.68
CA PHE A 194 -6.72 -3.28 -10.37
C PHE A 194 -6.38 -2.48 -11.63
N PHE A 195 -5.11 -2.14 -11.76
CA PHE A 195 -4.55 -1.49 -12.93
C PHE A 195 -3.56 -2.45 -13.61
N TYR A 196 -3.56 -2.50 -14.95
CA TYR A 196 -2.69 -3.39 -15.74
C TYR A 196 -2.39 -2.77 -17.11
N LYS A 197 -1.27 -3.13 -17.68
CA LYS A 197 -0.85 -2.72 -19.02
C LYS A 197 -1.40 -3.63 -20.11
#